data_ed19001fe6b1aa5e261677879e8868b5
#
_entry.id   ed19001fe6b1aa5e261677879e8868b5
#
_cell.length_a   1.000
_cell.length_b   1.000
_cell.length_c   1.000
_cell.angle_alpha   90.00
_cell.angle_beta   90.00
_cell.angle_gamma   90.00
#
_symmetry.space_group_name_H-M   'P 1'
#
loop_
_entity.id
_entity.type
_entity.pdbx_description
1 polymer ?
#
loop_
_entity_poly.entity_id
_entity_poly.type
_entity_poly.pdbx_seq_one_letter_code
_entity_poly.pdbx_strand_id
1 'polypeptide(L)'
;MEIDVQGVVHTASTTSLSPDPNEVIPQVIAAVIGLLKSAANTPSIKSFVFTSSSMAADDGVPSQTASIDSSSWNDAMITEAWKITSAPFPPTHGFVVYGASKAAAERALWKFVEEQKPSFKVNAILPDANFGSVLSEQGSKSTGAWMGMVLAEGVGFTKHLPKRGFSPFPQLA
;
A
#
# COMPACT_ATOMS: atom_id res chain seq x y z
N MET A 1 1.27 -26.23 23.30
CA MET A 1 2.30 -26.17 22.23
C MET A 1 2.63 -24.70 22.08
N GLU A 2 3.79 -24.32 22.55
CA GLU A 2 4.27 -22.93 22.43
C GLU A 2 4.73 -22.75 20.98
N ILE A 3 4.08 -21.86 20.25
CA ILE A 3 4.48 -21.56 18.87
C ILE A 3 5.53 -20.47 18.94
N ASP A 4 6.79 -20.83 18.75
CA ASP A 4 7.91 -19.89 18.71
C ASP A 4 7.94 -19.18 17.36
N VAL A 5 7.22 -18.05 17.27
CA VAL A 5 7.17 -17.20 16.07
C VAL A 5 8.44 -16.35 16.02
N GLN A 6 9.20 -16.48 14.93
CA GLN A 6 10.47 -15.78 14.73
C GLN A 6 10.39 -14.62 13.72
N GLY A 7 9.31 -14.52 12.99
CA GLY A 7 9.15 -13.47 11.99
C GLY A 7 7.70 -13.04 11.81
N VAL A 8 7.51 -11.80 11.41
CA VAL A 8 6.21 -11.21 11.07
C VAL A 8 6.25 -10.73 9.63
N VAL A 9 5.27 -11.14 8.83
CA VAL A 9 5.03 -10.59 7.50
C VAL A 9 3.65 -9.91 7.53
N HIS A 10 3.65 -8.59 7.53
CA HIS A 10 2.43 -7.80 7.58
C HIS A 10 1.95 -7.46 6.17
N THR A 11 1.00 -8.24 5.69
CA THR A 11 0.39 -8.05 4.36
C THR A 11 -0.99 -7.40 4.42
N ALA A 12 -1.61 -7.40 5.60
CA ALA A 12 -2.95 -6.84 5.77
C ALA A 12 -2.96 -5.33 5.53
N SER A 13 -3.98 -4.84 4.84
CA SER A 13 -4.20 -3.41 4.59
C SER A 13 -5.66 -3.16 4.28
N THR A 14 -6.11 -1.92 4.49
CA THR A 14 -7.41 -1.47 4.01
C THR A 14 -7.33 -1.24 2.50
N THR A 15 -8.07 -2.05 1.75
CA THR A 15 -8.12 -1.98 0.27
C THR A 15 -9.52 -1.62 -0.23
N SER A 16 -10.33 -0.97 0.62
CA SER A 16 -11.69 -0.54 0.29
C SER A 16 -11.73 0.55 -0.76
N LEU A 17 -10.60 1.25 -0.99
CA LEU A 17 -10.53 2.47 -1.79
C LEU A 17 -11.54 3.53 -1.32
N SER A 18 -11.86 3.56 -0.02
CA SER A 18 -12.65 4.66 0.56
C SER A 18 -11.96 5.99 0.27
N PRO A 19 -12.71 6.98 -0.21
CA PRO A 19 -12.13 8.29 -0.52
C PRO A 19 -11.96 9.18 0.73
N ASP A 20 -12.39 8.75 1.91
CA ASP A 20 -12.23 9.51 3.14
C ASP A 20 -10.87 9.23 3.80
N PRO A 21 -9.94 10.21 3.81
CA PRO A 21 -8.63 10.03 4.43
C PRO A 21 -8.72 9.84 5.95
N ASN A 22 -9.75 10.39 6.61
CA ASN A 22 -9.94 10.24 8.05
C ASN A 22 -10.29 8.79 8.43
N GLU A 23 -10.99 8.09 7.56
CA GLU A 23 -11.34 6.69 7.76
C GLU A 23 -10.12 5.77 7.53
N VAL A 24 -9.35 5.99 6.48
CA VAL A 24 -8.33 5.03 6.01
C VAL A 24 -6.97 5.25 6.65
N ILE A 25 -6.43 6.47 6.58
CA ILE A 25 -5.02 6.73 6.92
C ILE A 25 -4.70 6.40 8.39
N PRO A 26 -5.50 6.85 9.38
CA PRO A 26 -5.22 6.55 10.78
C PRO A 26 -5.29 5.06 11.10
N GLN A 27 -6.20 4.32 10.48
CA GLN A 27 -6.36 2.88 10.70
C GLN A 27 -5.15 2.10 10.19
N VAL A 28 -4.64 2.43 9.00
CA VAL A 28 -3.46 1.74 8.42
C VAL A 28 -2.21 2.03 9.25
N ILE A 29 -2.02 3.26 9.71
CA ILE A 29 -0.93 3.62 10.62
C ILE A 29 -1.05 2.86 11.94
N ALA A 30 -2.23 2.85 12.55
CA ALA A 30 -2.46 2.18 13.83
C ALA A 30 -2.19 0.66 13.74
N ALA A 31 -2.57 0.03 12.62
CA ALA A 31 -2.35 -1.40 12.40
C ALA A 31 -0.84 -1.73 12.35
N VAL A 32 -0.04 -1.01 11.57
CA VAL A 32 1.40 -1.28 11.48
C VAL A 32 2.12 -1.00 12.80
N ILE A 33 1.79 0.11 13.48
CA ILE A 33 2.40 0.46 14.76
C ILE A 33 1.99 -0.52 15.86
N GLY A 34 0.74 -0.97 15.88
CA GLY A 34 0.26 -2.00 16.81
C GLY A 34 1.03 -3.31 16.67
N LEU A 35 1.24 -3.78 15.44
CA LEU A 35 2.03 -4.99 15.19
C LEU A 35 3.51 -4.82 15.53
N LEU A 36 4.12 -3.67 15.22
CA LEU A 36 5.51 -3.39 15.61
C LEU A 36 5.69 -3.40 17.12
N LYS A 37 4.77 -2.80 17.87
CA LYS A 37 4.77 -2.84 19.35
C LYS A 37 4.63 -4.27 19.88
N SER A 38 3.74 -5.07 19.29
CA SER A 38 3.56 -6.47 19.66
C SER A 38 4.83 -7.28 19.37
N ALA A 39 5.45 -7.08 18.21
CA ALA A 39 6.71 -7.71 17.84
C ALA A 39 7.85 -7.30 18.79
N ALA A 40 7.93 -6.03 19.18
CA ALA A 40 8.93 -5.53 20.13
C ALA A 40 8.81 -6.15 21.53
N ASN A 41 7.59 -6.52 21.93
CA ASN A 41 7.31 -7.21 23.18
C ASN A 41 7.45 -8.75 23.09
N THR A 42 7.87 -9.29 21.95
CA THR A 42 8.01 -10.73 21.72
C THR A 42 9.48 -11.08 21.43
N PRO A 43 10.26 -11.56 22.40
CA PRO A 43 11.71 -11.74 22.27
C PRO A 43 12.14 -12.73 21.19
N SER A 44 11.26 -13.67 20.81
CA SER A 44 11.52 -14.64 19.74
C SER A 44 11.54 -14.03 18.35
N ILE A 45 10.93 -12.86 18.14
CA ILE A 45 10.89 -12.18 16.84
C ILE A 45 12.29 -11.69 16.45
N LYS A 46 12.72 -12.06 15.23
CA LYS A 46 14.02 -11.70 14.64
C LYS A 46 13.87 -10.85 13.37
N SER A 47 12.68 -10.88 12.74
CA SER A 47 12.41 -10.12 11.51
C SER A 47 10.98 -9.64 11.44
N PHE A 48 10.80 -8.45 10.85
CA PHE A 48 9.51 -7.87 10.52
C PHE A 48 9.55 -7.36 9.09
N VAL A 49 8.60 -7.81 8.26
CA VAL A 49 8.46 -7.37 6.88
C VAL A 49 7.13 -6.67 6.72
N PHE A 50 7.15 -5.43 6.27
CA PHE A 50 5.96 -4.65 5.94
C PHE A 50 5.71 -4.67 4.44
N THR A 51 4.52 -5.07 4.02
CA THR A 51 4.08 -4.94 2.64
C THR A 51 3.46 -3.56 2.43
N SER A 52 4.30 -2.65 1.93
CA SER A 52 3.92 -1.32 1.51
C SER A 52 3.27 -1.32 0.12
N SER A 53 3.62 -0.38 -0.73
CA SER A 53 3.19 -0.29 -2.12
C SER A 53 4.17 0.58 -2.89
N SER A 54 4.34 0.36 -4.20
CA SER A 54 5.05 1.28 -5.10
C SER A 54 4.52 2.71 -4.98
N MET A 55 3.22 2.86 -4.73
CA MET A 55 2.58 4.17 -4.51
C MET A 55 3.05 4.90 -3.25
N ALA A 56 3.78 4.26 -2.35
CA ALA A 56 4.39 4.93 -1.20
C ALA A 56 5.65 5.72 -1.58
N ALA A 57 6.32 5.33 -2.67
CA ALA A 57 7.54 5.98 -3.15
C ALA A 57 7.26 6.94 -4.31
N ASP A 58 6.37 6.54 -5.23
CA ASP A 58 6.08 7.29 -6.47
C ASP A 58 4.62 7.09 -6.90
N ASP A 59 4.06 8.04 -7.63
CA ASP A 59 2.70 7.95 -8.18
C ASP A 59 2.65 7.34 -9.59
N GLY A 60 3.83 6.97 -10.14
CA GLY A 60 3.94 6.27 -11.40
C GLY A 60 3.42 7.06 -12.60
N VAL A 61 3.66 8.37 -12.66
CA VAL A 61 3.17 9.20 -13.78
C VAL A 61 3.72 8.68 -15.11
N PRO A 62 2.87 8.20 -16.04
CA PRO A 62 3.32 7.73 -17.33
C PRO A 62 4.13 8.80 -18.06
N SER A 63 5.17 8.37 -18.79
CA SER A 63 6.06 9.23 -19.57
C SER A 63 7.03 10.10 -18.77
N GLN A 64 7.08 9.96 -17.46
CA GLN A 64 8.12 10.57 -16.64
C GLN A 64 9.14 9.51 -16.20
N THR A 65 10.41 9.80 -16.39
CA THR A 65 11.47 8.97 -15.82
C THR A 65 11.63 9.33 -14.36
N ALA A 66 11.31 8.39 -13.47
CA ALA A 66 11.54 8.53 -12.04
C ALA A 66 12.76 7.70 -11.64
N SER A 67 13.58 8.24 -10.75
CA SER A 67 14.61 7.49 -10.04
C SER A 67 14.12 7.26 -8.62
N ILE A 68 13.92 6.00 -8.26
CA ILE A 68 13.42 5.61 -6.94
C ILE A 68 14.56 4.98 -6.14
N ASP A 69 14.75 5.46 -4.93
CA ASP A 69 15.71 4.94 -3.96
C ASP A 69 15.10 4.91 -2.54
N SER A 70 15.91 4.58 -1.54
CA SER A 70 15.46 4.50 -0.14
C SER A 70 15.04 5.83 0.48
N SER A 71 15.28 6.95 -0.19
CA SER A 71 14.85 8.29 0.23
C SER A 71 13.60 8.79 -0.51
N SER A 72 13.08 8.01 -1.44
CA SER A 72 11.93 8.37 -2.25
C SER A 72 10.63 8.21 -1.47
N TRP A 73 9.86 9.28 -1.37
CA TRP A 73 8.58 9.33 -0.66
C TRP A 73 7.52 10.05 -1.46
N ASN A 74 6.35 9.46 -1.53
CA ASN A 74 5.21 10.08 -2.20
C ASN A 74 4.45 11.06 -1.27
N ASP A 75 5.14 12.12 -0.87
CA ASP A 75 4.54 13.19 -0.04
C ASP A 75 3.44 13.95 -0.79
N ALA A 76 3.50 13.93 -2.11
CA ALA A 76 2.46 14.55 -2.95
C ALA A 76 1.10 13.89 -2.71
N MET A 77 1.02 12.56 -2.66
CA MET A 77 -0.23 11.86 -2.37
C MET A 77 -0.72 12.11 -0.94
N ILE A 78 0.18 12.18 0.04
CA ILE A 78 -0.22 12.53 1.42
C ILE A 78 -0.86 13.91 1.43
N THR A 79 -0.21 14.88 0.81
CA THR A 79 -0.72 16.26 0.74
C THR A 79 -2.06 16.34 0.00
N GLU A 80 -2.18 15.62 -1.12
CA GLU A 80 -3.39 15.64 -1.96
C GLU A 80 -4.57 14.98 -1.24
N ALA A 81 -4.35 13.88 -0.52
CA ALA A 81 -5.40 13.19 0.22
C ALA A 81 -6.06 14.09 1.27
N TRP A 82 -5.27 14.91 1.95
CA TRP A 82 -5.78 15.80 3.00
C TRP A 82 -6.37 17.12 2.51
N LYS A 83 -6.35 17.41 1.21
CA LYS A 83 -7.06 18.57 0.65
C LYS A 83 -8.57 18.41 0.66
N ILE A 84 -9.06 17.17 0.57
CA ILE A 84 -10.50 16.86 0.52
C ILE A 84 -10.80 15.82 1.59
N THR A 85 -11.41 16.26 2.69
CA THR A 85 -11.69 15.44 3.87
C THR A 85 -13.19 15.18 4.11
N SER A 86 -14.04 15.63 3.17
CA SER A 86 -15.49 15.43 3.22
C SER A 86 -16.09 15.40 1.82
N ALA A 87 -17.22 14.71 1.69
CA ALA A 87 -17.94 14.62 0.42
C ALA A 87 -18.39 16.01 -0.10
N PRO A 88 -18.51 16.18 -1.43
CA PRO A 88 -18.34 15.15 -2.47
C PRO A 88 -16.87 14.90 -2.81
N PHE A 89 -16.50 13.62 -2.91
CA PHE A 89 -15.15 13.23 -3.31
C PHE A 89 -15.04 13.01 -4.83
N PRO A 90 -13.90 13.36 -5.44
CA PRO A 90 -13.61 13.00 -6.82
C PRO A 90 -13.59 11.47 -7.00
N PRO A 91 -14.00 10.92 -8.15
CA PRO A 91 -14.05 9.47 -8.38
C PRO A 91 -12.72 8.72 -8.17
N THR A 92 -11.58 9.40 -8.40
CA THR A 92 -10.24 8.83 -8.25
C THR A 92 -9.63 9.06 -6.87
N HIS A 93 -10.33 9.78 -5.97
CA HIS A 93 -9.75 10.18 -4.67
C HIS A 93 -9.42 8.99 -3.78
N GLY A 94 -10.15 7.87 -3.89
CA GLY A 94 -9.85 6.65 -3.16
C GLY A 94 -8.46 6.07 -3.45
N PHE A 95 -7.96 6.21 -4.68
CA PHE A 95 -6.58 5.81 -5.01
C PHE A 95 -5.54 6.75 -4.38
N VAL A 96 -5.84 8.05 -4.35
CA VAL A 96 -4.98 9.04 -3.68
C VAL A 96 -4.90 8.74 -2.19
N VAL A 97 -6.03 8.48 -1.55
CA VAL A 97 -6.11 8.10 -0.11
C VAL A 97 -5.38 6.79 0.15
N TYR A 98 -5.52 5.79 -0.74
CA TYR A 98 -4.79 4.53 -0.62
C TYR A 98 -3.27 4.76 -0.68
N GLY A 99 -2.75 5.46 -1.70
CA GLY A 99 -1.31 5.75 -1.81
C GLY A 99 -0.79 6.56 -0.62
N ALA A 100 -1.54 7.58 -0.20
CA ALA A 100 -1.25 8.36 0.99
C ALA A 100 -1.18 7.50 2.26
N SER A 101 -2.10 6.54 2.41
CA SER A 101 -2.12 5.63 3.56
C SER A 101 -0.89 4.74 3.62
N LYS A 102 -0.42 4.25 2.46
CA LYS A 102 0.79 3.44 2.36
C LYS A 102 2.05 4.25 2.67
N ALA A 103 2.20 5.44 2.09
CA ALA A 103 3.32 6.33 2.37
C ALA A 103 3.35 6.75 3.85
N ALA A 104 2.22 7.15 4.41
CA ALA A 104 2.13 7.56 5.82
C ALA A 104 2.42 6.41 6.80
N ALA A 105 1.92 5.20 6.51
CA ALA A 105 2.17 4.03 7.34
C ALA A 105 3.63 3.60 7.29
N GLU A 106 4.28 3.64 6.13
CA GLU A 106 5.70 3.31 6.00
C GLU A 106 6.60 4.34 6.70
N ARG A 107 6.28 5.64 6.59
CA ARG A 107 6.96 6.68 7.38
C ARG A 107 6.81 6.45 8.88
N ALA A 108 5.62 6.09 9.35
CA ALA A 108 5.37 5.77 10.74
C ALA A 108 6.16 4.54 11.22
N LEU A 109 6.29 3.51 10.35
CA LEU A 109 7.12 2.34 10.61
C LEU A 109 8.59 2.72 10.81
N TRP A 110 9.17 3.49 9.88
CA TRP A 110 10.59 3.86 9.96
C TRP A 110 10.86 4.80 11.13
N LYS A 111 9.94 5.72 11.44
CA LYS A 111 10.00 6.54 12.66
C LYS A 111 10.00 5.67 13.92
N PHE A 112 9.14 4.65 14.00
CA PHE A 112 9.14 3.71 15.11
C PHE A 112 10.49 2.98 15.24
N VAL A 113 11.06 2.52 14.13
CA VAL A 113 12.36 1.83 14.11
C VAL A 113 13.48 2.75 14.63
N GLU A 114 13.50 4.00 14.20
CA GLU A 114 14.49 4.99 14.61
C GLU A 114 14.40 5.30 16.13
N GLU A 115 13.16 5.50 16.61
CA GLU A 115 12.92 5.89 18.01
C GLU A 115 13.06 4.71 18.98
N GLN A 116 12.51 3.55 18.63
CA GLN A 116 12.43 2.40 19.55
C GLN A 116 13.61 1.42 19.42
N LYS A 117 14.35 1.46 18.31
CA LYS A 117 15.51 0.61 18.02
C LYS A 117 15.25 -0.87 18.36
N PRO A 118 14.21 -1.49 17.78
CA PRO A 118 13.83 -2.85 18.13
C PRO A 118 14.97 -3.84 17.87
N SER A 119 14.98 -4.97 18.60
CA SER A 119 16.02 -6.00 18.49
C SER A 119 15.91 -6.85 17.20
N PHE A 120 14.86 -6.72 16.43
CA PHE A 120 14.63 -7.43 15.17
C PHE A 120 14.93 -6.55 13.96
N LYS A 121 15.21 -7.19 12.83
CA LYS A 121 15.38 -6.50 11.54
C LYS A 121 14.03 -6.12 10.95
N VAL A 122 13.93 -4.91 10.42
CA VAL A 122 12.72 -4.42 9.73
C VAL A 122 13.04 -4.18 8.25
N ASN A 123 12.14 -4.62 7.38
CA ASN A 123 12.19 -4.35 5.96
C ASN A 123 10.79 -3.93 5.47
N ALA A 124 10.75 -3.05 4.48
CA ALA A 124 9.56 -2.77 3.70
C ALA A 124 9.75 -3.30 2.27
N ILE A 125 8.71 -3.89 1.71
CA ILE A 125 8.65 -4.23 0.29
C ILE A 125 7.54 -3.39 -0.35
N LEU A 126 7.85 -2.82 -1.50
CA LEU A 126 6.96 -1.90 -2.21
C LEU A 126 6.49 -2.54 -3.53
N PRO A 127 5.60 -3.53 -3.47
CA PRO A 127 5.11 -4.17 -4.69
C PRO A 127 4.22 -3.21 -5.48
N ASP A 128 4.21 -3.41 -6.78
CA ASP A 128 3.20 -2.89 -7.68
C ASP A 128 2.04 -3.90 -7.80
N ALA A 129 1.32 -3.92 -8.91
CA ALA A 129 0.25 -4.88 -9.14
C ALA A 129 0.78 -6.32 -9.16
N ASN A 130 0.22 -7.16 -8.29
CA ASN A 130 0.59 -8.56 -8.18
C ASN A 130 -0.45 -9.41 -8.91
N PHE A 131 0.01 -10.27 -9.82
CA PHE A 131 -0.83 -11.19 -10.57
C PHE A 131 -0.36 -12.62 -10.31
N GLY A 132 -1.31 -13.54 -10.19
CA GLY A 132 -1.01 -14.94 -9.97
C GLY A 132 -2.28 -15.77 -9.83
N SER A 133 -2.09 -17.09 -9.67
CA SER A 133 -3.21 -18.01 -9.43
C SER A 133 -3.92 -17.67 -8.13
N VAL A 134 -5.24 -17.60 -8.19
CA VAL A 134 -6.08 -17.42 -6.99
C VAL A 134 -6.21 -18.76 -6.29
N LEU A 135 -5.76 -18.81 -5.05
CA LEU A 135 -5.78 -20.03 -4.23
C LEU A 135 -7.07 -20.18 -3.41
N SER A 136 -7.93 -19.17 -3.42
CA SER A 136 -9.22 -19.17 -2.69
C SER A 136 -10.38 -19.32 -3.65
N GLU A 137 -11.34 -20.19 -3.30
CA GLU A 137 -12.59 -20.34 -4.04
C GLU A 137 -13.44 -19.05 -4.05
N GLN A 138 -13.23 -18.16 -3.09
CA GLN A 138 -13.92 -16.87 -3.01
C GLN A 138 -13.43 -15.85 -4.06
N GLY A 139 -12.44 -16.20 -4.85
CA GLY A 139 -11.87 -15.37 -5.90
C GLY A 139 -10.98 -14.23 -5.37
N SER A 140 -10.39 -13.49 -6.30
CA SER A 140 -9.56 -12.33 -6.00
C SER A 140 -10.40 -11.08 -5.84
N LYS A 141 -10.15 -10.34 -4.75
CA LYS A 141 -10.73 -8.99 -4.52
C LYS A 141 -9.70 -7.87 -4.67
N SER A 142 -8.54 -8.18 -5.24
CA SER A 142 -7.41 -7.27 -5.40
C SER A 142 -7.04 -7.14 -6.88
N THR A 143 -5.77 -6.86 -7.18
CA THR A 143 -5.25 -6.71 -8.55
C THR A 143 -5.50 -7.92 -9.45
N GLY A 144 -5.63 -9.12 -8.89
CA GLY A 144 -6.08 -10.31 -9.64
C GLY A 144 -7.49 -10.18 -10.23
N ALA A 145 -8.41 -9.47 -9.55
CA ALA A 145 -9.73 -9.19 -10.10
C ALA A 145 -9.68 -8.23 -11.29
N TRP A 146 -8.74 -7.29 -11.31
CA TRP A 146 -8.57 -6.36 -12.43
C TRP A 146 -8.19 -7.09 -13.71
N MET A 147 -7.38 -8.13 -13.64
CA MET A 147 -7.07 -8.96 -14.80
C MET A 147 -8.34 -9.63 -15.35
N GLY A 148 -9.21 -10.12 -14.46
CA GLY A 148 -10.52 -10.65 -14.86
C GLY A 148 -11.39 -9.61 -15.59
N MET A 149 -11.42 -8.37 -15.10
CA MET A 149 -12.13 -7.26 -15.75
C MET A 149 -11.54 -6.91 -17.12
N VAL A 150 -10.19 -6.88 -17.22
CA VAL A 150 -9.51 -6.64 -18.51
C VAL A 150 -9.83 -7.74 -19.52
N LEU A 151 -9.89 -8.99 -19.08
CA LEU A 151 -10.24 -10.12 -19.95
C LEU A 151 -11.71 -10.10 -20.37
N ALA A 152 -12.62 -9.65 -19.50
CA ALA A 152 -14.06 -9.59 -19.77
C ALA A 152 -14.45 -8.36 -20.61
N GLU A 153 -13.87 -7.20 -20.32
CA GLU A 153 -14.27 -5.90 -20.85
C GLU A 153 -13.25 -5.32 -21.86
N GLY A 154 -12.12 -6.01 -22.02
CA GLY A 154 -10.99 -5.52 -22.79
C GLY A 154 -10.33 -4.30 -22.16
N VAL A 155 -9.48 -3.62 -22.93
CA VAL A 155 -8.76 -2.41 -22.47
C VAL A 155 -9.68 -1.24 -22.13
N GLY A 156 -10.98 -1.35 -22.40
CA GLY A 156 -11.99 -0.36 -21.99
C GLY A 156 -12.01 -0.08 -20.50
N PHE A 157 -11.71 -1.08 -19.68
CA PHE A 157 -11.58 -0.95 -18.21
C PHE A 157 -10.53 0.09 -17.81
N THR A 158 -9.43 0.22 -18.55
CA THR A 158 -8.37 1.17 -18.23
C THR A 158 -8.81 2.63 -18.29
N LYS A 159 -9.94 2.93 -18.96
CA LYS A 159 -10.52 4.28 -19.01
C LYS A 159 -11.07 4.73 -17.65
N HIS A 160 -11.37 3.79 -16.76
CA HIS A 160 -11.88 4.05 -15.41
C HIS A 160 -10.78 4.15 -14.37
N LEU A 161 -9.54 3.83 -14.75
CA LEU A 161 -8.38 3.99 -13.85
C LEU A 161 -7.94 5.47 -13.82
N PRO A 162 -7.41 5.94 -12.69
CA PRO A 162 -6.88 7.29 -12.60
C PRO A 162 -5.79 7.48 -13.66
N LYS A 163 -5.84 8.61 -14.39
CA LYS A 163 -4.84 8.94 -15.41
C LYS A 163 -3.45 9.24 -14.81
N ARG A 164 -3.39 9.41 -13.50
CA ARG A 164 -2.14 9.55 -12.74
C ARG A 164 -1.90 8.26 -11.97
N GLY A 165 -0.73 7.69 -12.15
CA GLY A 165 -0.16 6.72 -11.25
C GLY A 165 -0.56 5.27 -11.42
N PHE A 166 -1.49 4.92 -12.27
CA PHE A 166 -1.78 3.51 -12.49
C PHE A 166 -2.17 3.24 -13.95
N SER A 167 -1.18 3.01 -14.79
CA SER A 167 -1.35 2.21 -15.98
C SER A 167 -0.60 0.89 -15.75
N PRO A 168 -1.28 -0.18 -15.36
CA PRO A 168 -0.65 -1.49 -15.24
C PRO A 168 -0.18 -2.03 -16.60
N PHE A 169 -0.46 -1.30 -17.66
CA PHE A 169 -0.07 -1.65 -19.02
C PHE A 169 0.61 -0.43 -19.67
N PRO A 170 1.78 -0.62 -20.33
CA PRO A 170 2.31 0.39 -21.23
C PRO A 170 1.21 0.67 -22.25
N GLN A 171 0.93 1.94 -22.51
CA GLN A 171 0.02 2.31 -23.59
C GLN A 171 0.62 1.73 -24.87
N LEU A 172 -0.01 0.66 -25.37
CA LEU A 172 0.29 0.17 -26.70
C LEU A 172 -0.16 1.28 -27.66
N ALA A 173 0.83 1.93 -28.27
CA ALA A 173 0.65 2.91 -29.32
C ALA A 173 0.11 2.24 -30.58
#